data_32a383053448deae0a6fa0ce27cb0b33
#
_entry.id   32a383053448deae0a6fa0ce27cb0b33
#
_cell.length_a   1.000
_cell.length_b   1.000
_cell.length_c   1.000
_cell.angle_alpha   90.00
_cell.angle_beta   90.00
_cell.angle_gamma   90.00
#
_symmetry.space_group_name_H-M   'P 1'
#
loop_
_entity.id
_entity.type
_entity.pdbx_description
1 polymer ?
#
loop_
_entity_poly.entity_id
_entity_poly.type
_entity_poly.pdbx_seq_one_letter_code
_entity_poly.pdbx_strand_id
1 'polypeptide(L)'
;MADDRDALGLQAALAWADSVRIGRRDLVAGVARGLDVDGVRSAIGAFAELGDTYVVVVIQAVPGLGKIGARRRLAAHGIGEFEPIGSIDSSVLEQLFVPGDRPVAPLGGPADGSVGS
;
A
#
# COMPACT_ATOMS: atom_id res chain seq x y z
N MET A 1 33.21 27.57 9.56
CA MET A 1 32.48 27.47 8.33
C MET A 1 31.30 26.53 8.46
N ALA A 2 30.14 27.05 8.34
CA ALA A 2 28.94 26.24 8.46
C ALA A 2 28.64 25.46 7.18
N ASP A 3 29.28 25.85 6.11
CA ASP A 3 28.91 25.36 4.79
C ASP A 3 29.04 23.85 4.63
N ASP A 4 30.14 23.29 5.15
CA ASP A 4 30.36 21.84 5.04
C ASP A 4 29.31 21.08 5.81
N ARG A 5 28.98 21.58 7.00
CA ARG A 5 27.98 20.93 7.85
C ARG A 5 26.61 21.00 7.21
N ASP A 6 26.27 22.14 6.64
CA ASP A 6 24.97 22.30 5.97
C ASP A 6 24.88 21.40 4.75
N ALA A 7 25.97 21.28 3.99
CA ALA A 7 25.99 20.41 2.82
C ALA A 7 25.81 18.94 3.20
N LEU A 8 26.47 18.50 4.28
CA LEU A 8 26.33 17.13 4.76
C LEU A 8 24.90 16.87 5.26
N GLY A 9 24.32 17.85 5.96
CA GLY A 9 22.96 17.72 6.43
C GLY A 9 21.97 17.63 5.28
N LEU A 10 22.18 18.43 4.24
CA LEU A 10 21.30 18.37 3.06
C LEU A 10 21.42 17.04 2.33
N GLN A 11 22.66 16.55 2.17
CA GLN A 11 22.86 15.26 1.52
C GLN A 11 22.22 14.13 2.30
N ALA A 12 22.34 14.16 3.62
CA ALA A 12 21.69 13.15 4.48
C ALA A 12 20.17 13.21 4.34
N ALA A 13 19.62 14.41 4.31
CA ALA A 13 18.19 14.59 4.17
C ALA A 13 17.69 14.09 2.81
N LEU A 14 18.43 14.35 1.74
CA LEU A 14 18.05 13.89 0.40
C LEU A 14 18.15 12.36 0.31
N ALA A 15 19.20 11.78 0.88
CA ALA A 15 19.36 10.32 0.90
C ALA A 15 18.24 9.67 1.69
N TRP A 16 17.83 10.27 2.82
CA TRP A 16 16.74 9.76 3.62
C TRP A 16 15.43 9.84 2.87
N ALA A 17 15.17 10.97 2.20
CA ALA A 17 13.95 11.14 1.40
C ALA A 17 13.88 10.11 0.27
N ASP A 18 15.02 9.84 -0.38
CA ASP A 18 15.07 8.80 -1.40
C ASP A 18 14.77 7.43 -0.82
N SER A 19 15.30 7.13 0.35
CA SER A 19 15.05 5.84 1.01
C SER A 19 13.58 5.67 1.34
N VAL A 20 12.92 6.73 1.80
CA VAL A 20 11.48 6.69 2.08
C VAL A 20 10.70 6.42 0.80
N ARG A 21 11.04 7.12 -0.27
CA ARG A 21 10.34 6.97 -1.56
C ARG A 21 10.50 5.57 -2.11
N ILE A 22 11.71 5.04 -2.07
CA ILE A 22 11.99 3.68 -2.53
C ILE A 22 11.26 2.68 -1.66
N GLY A 23 11.29 2.86 -0.35
CA GLY A 23 10.61 1.97 0.58
C GLY A 23 9.11 1.94 0.34
N ARG A 24 8.49 3.09 0.10
CA ARG A 24 7.06 3.15 -0.20
C ARG A 24 6.73 2.43 -1.49
N ARG A 25 7.54 2.64 -2.52
CA ARG A 25 7.35 1.96 -3.80
C ARG A 25 7.48 0.45 -3.64
N ASP A 26 8.47 0.01 -2.87
CA ASP A 26 8.69 -1.41 -2.64
C ASP A 26 7.55 -2.02 -1.84
N LEU A 27 7.02 -1.28 -0.86
CA LEU A 27 5.87 -1.73 -0.08
C LEU A 27 4.65 -1.96 -0.98
N VAL A 28 4.34 -0.97 -1.83
CA VAL A 28 3.20 -1.06 -2.74
C VAL A 28 3.40 -2.22 -3.73
N ALA A 29 4.61 -2.37 -4.26
CA ALA A 29 4.92 -3.46 -5.17
C ALA A 29 4.79 -4.82 -4.46
N GLY A 30 5.18 -4.88 -3.19
CA GLY A 30 5.03 -6.09 -2.39
C GLY A 30 3.58 -6.48 -2.21
N VAL A 31 2.73 -5.50 -1.91
CA VAL A 31 1.29 -5.75 -1.77
C VAL A 31 0.70 -6.25 -3.08
N ALA A 32 1.13 -5.68 -4.19
CA ALA A 32 0.66 -6.13 -5.51
C ALA A 32 1.06 -7.57 -5.79
N ARG A 33 2.14 -8.06 -5.17
CA ARG A 33 2.60 -9.43 -5.31
C ARG A 33 2.06 -10.37 -4.23
N GLY A 34 1.21 -9.87 -3.35
CA GLY A 34 0.57 -10.70 -2.34
C GLY A 34 1.10 -10.54 -0.92
N LEU A 35 1.90 -9.51 -0.65
CA LEU A 35 2.35 -9.23 0.72
C LEU A 35 1.12 -9.03 1.60
N ASP A 36 1.09 -9.73 2.73
CA ASP A 36 -0.04 -9.68 3.65
C ASP A 36 0.14 -8.59 4.71
N VAL A 37 -0.83 -8.51 5.62
CA VAL A 37 -0.82 -7.50 6.68
C VAL A 37 0.42 -7.63 7.56
N ASP A 38 0.80 -8.87 7.89
CA ASP A 38 1.99 -9.09 8.71
C ASP A 38 3.25 -8.58 8.00
N GLY A 39 3.34 -8.78 6.70
CA GLY A 39 4.45 -8.27 5.91
C GLY A 39 4.48 -6.75 5.90
N VAL A 40 3.32 -6.11 5.78
CA VAL A 40 3.22 -4.65 5.84
C VAL A 40 3.64 -4.15 7.22
N ARG A 41 3.17 -4.78 8.28
CA ARG A 41 3.55 -4.40 9.65
C ARG A 41 5.05 -4.56 9.87
N SER A 42 5.64 -5.63 9.35
CA SER A 42 7.07 -5.85 9.47
C SER A 42 7.86 -4.76 8.75
N ALA A 43 7.41 -4.37 7.57
CA ALA A 43 8.06 -3.31 6.80
C ALA A 43 8.00 -1.98 7.56
N ILE A 44 6.84 -1.64 8.14
CA ILE A 44 6.69 -0.42 8.93
C ILE A 44 7.57 -0.48 10.17
N GLY A 45 7.67 -1.65 10.80
CA GLY A 45 8.54 -1.84 11.96
C GLY A 45 10.01 -1.62 11.63
N ALA A 46 10.43 -2.00 10.43
CA ALA A 46 11.79 -1.80 9.99
C ALA A 46 12.06 -0.35 9.57
N PHE A 47 11.05 0.35 9.06
CA PHE A 47 11.18 1.72 8.58
C PHE A 47 9.87 2.44 8.86
N ALA A 48 9.82 3.13 9.99
CA ALA A 48 8.57 3.71 10.51
C ALA A 48 7.90 4.69 9.54
N GLU A 49 8.68 5.37 8.72
CA GLU A 49 8.14 6.34 7.76
C GLU A 49 7.25 5.70 6.71
N LEU A 50 7.35 4.39 6.51
CA LEU A 50 6.46 3.70 5.59
C LEU A 50 5.02 3.74 6.10
N GLY A 51 4.83 3.86 7.41
CA GLY A 51 3.50 3.97 8.01
C GLY A 51 2.76 5.23 7.61
N ASP A 52 3.45 6.25 7.13
CA ASP A 52 2.83 7.50 6.66
C ASP A 52 2.28 7.40 5.25
N THR A 53 2.50 6.29 4.58
CA THR A 53 1.94 6.08 3.23
C THR A 53 0.43 6.11 3.30
N TYR A 54 -0.21 6.80 2.35
CA TYR A 54 -1.67 6.88 2.31
C TYR A 54 -2.26 5.47 2.13
N VAL A 55 -3.28 5.18 2.93
CA VAL A 55 -3.89 3.85 2.91
C VAL A 55 -4.43 3.49 1.54
N VAL A 56 -4.99 4.46 0.80
CA VAL A 56 -5.54 4.18 -0.54
C VAL A 56 -4.45 3.71 -1.49
N VAL A 57 -3.25 4.25 -1.38
CA VAL A 57 -2.13 3.86 -2.26
C VAL A 57 -1.76 2.40 -2.06
N VAL A 58 -1.79 1.94 -0.82
CA VAL A 58 -1.46 0.56 -0.49
C VAL A 58 -2.60 -0.37 -0.89
N ILE A 59 -3.83 -0.01 -0.52
CA ILE A 59 -4.98 -0.89 -0.73
C ILE A 59 -5.27 -1.08 -2.22
N GLN A 60 -5.09 -0.05 -3.03
CA GLN A 60 -5.33 -0.19 -4.48
C GLN A 60 -4.39 -1.19 -5.15
N ALA A 61 -3.29 -1.53 -4.49
CA ALA A 61 -2.35 -2.53 -5.00
C ALA A 61 -2.77 -3.95 -4.66
N VAL A 62 -3.74 -4.15 -3.77
CA VAL A 62 -4.23 -5.48 -3.42
C VAL A 62 -4.78 -6.16 -4.68
N PRO A 63 -4.35 -7.41 -4.95
CA PRO A 63 -4.77 -8.09 -6.18
C PRO A 63 -6.29 -8.12 -6.34
N GLY A 64 -6.74 -7.76 -7.53
CA GLY A 64 -8.16 -7.78 -7.87
C GLY A 64 -8.97 -6.59 -7.37
N LEU A 65 -8.39 -5.71 -6.57
CA LEU A 65 -9.15 -4.60 -5.98
C LEU A 65 -9.15 -3.35 -6.85
N GLY A 66 -7.96 -2.88 -7.20
CA GLY A 66 -7.81 -1.68 -8.02
C GLY A 66 -8.21 -0.40 -7.33
N LYS A 67 -8.15 0.68 -8.08
CA LYS A 67 -8.37 2.02 -7.54
C LYS A 67 -9.79 2.22 -7.05
N ILE A 68 -10.77 1.84 -7.87
CA ILE A 68 -12.18 2.04 -7.54
C ILE A 68 -12.59 1.11 -6.39
N GLY A 69 -12.15 -0.15 -6.44
CA GLY A 69 -12.42 -1.11 -5.37
C GLY A 69 -11.83 -0.67 -4.04
N ALA A 70 -10.61 -0.10 -4.07
CA ALA A 70 -9.98 0.40 -2.87
C ALA A 70 -10.80 1.52 -2.23
N ARG A 71 -11.24 2.48 -3.04
CA ARG A 71 -12.04 3.60 -2.53
C ARG A 71 -13.35 3.13 -1.93
N ARG A 72 -14.02 2.19 -2.61
CA ARG A 72 -15.27 1.63 -2.09
C ARG A 72 -15.08 0.91 -0.78
N ARG A 73 -14.00 0.13 -0.70
CA ARG A 73 -13.73 -0.64 0.53
C ARG A 73 -13.42 0.28 1.69
N LEU A 74 -12.60 1.31 1.46
CA LEU A 74 -12.29 2.28 2.50
C LEU A 74 -13.54 3.01 2.96
N ALA A 75 -14.40 3.41 2.04
CA ALA A 75 -15.64 4.07 2.38
C ALA A 75 -16.54 3.17 3.21
N ALA A 76 -16.60 1.89 2.86
CA ALA A 76 -17.41 0.92 3.60
C ALA A 76 -16.94 0.77 5.05
N HIS A 77 -15.66 1.00 5.31
CA HIS A 77 -15.10 0.93 6.67
C HIS A 77 -14.99 2.29 7.33
N GLY A 78 -15.46 3.35 6.67
CA GLY A 78 -15.40 4.70 7.24
C GLY A 78 -13.99 5.26 7.33
N ILE A 79 -13.10 4.83 6.45
CA ILE A 79 -11.69 5.23 6.49
C ILE A 79 -11.42 6.23 5.37
N GLY A 80 -10.77 7.34 5.71
CA GLY A 80 -10.37 8.34 4.72
C GLY A 80 -9.25 7.81 3.83
N GLU A 81 -9.27 8.20 2.57
CA GLU A 81 -8.29 7.71 1.59
C GLU A 81 -6.85 8.09 1.94
N PHE A 82 -6.69 9.22 2.59
CA PHE A 82 -5.37 9.77 2.89
C PHE A 82 -4.93 9.52 4.33
N GLU A 83 -5.55 8.57 5.01
CA GLU A 83 -5.08 8.19 6.33
C GLU A 83 -3.80 7.39 6.22
N PRO A 84 -2.86 7.56 7.17
CA PRO A 84 -1.62 6.79 7.13
C PRO A 84 -1.89 5.31 7.36
N ILE A 85 -1.25 4.47 6.56
CA ILE A 85 -1.44 3.02 6.67
C ILE A 85 -1.07 2.52 8.08
N GLY A 86 -0.09 3.16 8.72
CA GLY A 86 0.37 2.76 10.04
C GLY A 86 -0.62 3.06 11.14
N SER A 87 -1.62 3.92 10.91
CA SER A 87 -2.63 4.26 11.91
C SER A 87 -3.84 3.34 11.86
N ILE A 88 -3.90 2.42 10.91
CA ILE A 88 -5.03 1.52 10.76
C ILE A 88 -4.82 0.27 11.61
N ASP A 89 -5.84 -0.16 12.33
CA ASP A 89 -5.80 -1.38 13.12
C ASP A 89 -5.51 -2.59 12.25
N SER A 90 -4.75 -3.53 12.79
CA SER A 90 -4.42 -4.76 12.05
C SER A 90 -5.65 -5.55 11.64
N SER A 91 -6.66 -5.63 12.52
CA SER A 91 -7.87 -6.35 12.18
C SER A 91 -8.62 -5.70 11.03
N VAL A 92 -8.61 -4.37 10.96
CA VAL A 92 -9.22 -3.65 9.85
C VAL A 92 -8.39 -3.82 8.59
N LEU A 93 -7.06 -3.76 8.71
CA LEU A 93 -6.17 -3.99 7.57
C LEU A 93 -6.39 -5.36 6.95
N GLU A 94 -6.62 -6.37 7.77
CA GLU A 94 -6.87 -7.72 7.25
C GLU A 94 -8.12 -7.74 6.38
N GLN A 95 -9.14 -6.99 6.77
CA GLN A 95 -10.35 -6.89 5.95
C GLN A 95 -10.09 -6.09 4.67
N LEU A 96 -9.29 -5.04 4.77
CA LEU A 96 -8.95 -4.22 3.61
C LEU A 96 -8.07 -4.97 2.61
N PHE A 97 -7.28 -5.93 3.08
CA PHE A 97 -6.34 -6.67 2.25
C PHE A 97 -6.94 -7.90 1.60
N VAL A 98 -8.23 -8.17 1.82
CA VAL A 98 -8.90 -9.28 1.15
C VAL A 98 -8.86 -9.02 -0.36
N PRO A 99 -8.44 -10.00 -1.18
CA PRO A 99 -8.40 -9.82 -2.62
C PRO A 99 -9.75 -9.43 -3.17
N GLY A 100 -9.73 -8.65 -4.23
CA GLY A 100 -10.97 -8.20 -4.85
C GLY A 100 -11.70 -9.34 -5.54
N ASP A 101 -13.01 -9.17 -5.68
CA ASP A 101 -13.86 -10.17 -6.34
C ASP A 101 -13.68 -10.17 -7.85
N ARG A 102 -13.15 -9.09 -8.38
CA ARG A 102 -12.97 -8.97 -9.83
C ARG A 102 -11.97 -10.01 -10.31
N PRO A 103 -12.33 -10.79 -11.33
CA PRO A 103 -11.38 -11.75 -11.88
C PRO A 103 -10.15 -11.02 -12.41
N VAL A 104 -9.02 -11.56 -12.07
CA VAL A 104 -7.76 -10.98 -12.54
C VAL A 104 -7.55 -11.30 -14.00
N ALA A 105 -7.79 -12.53 -14.35
CA ALA A 105 -7.69 -12.95 -15.75
C ALA A 105 -9.06 -12.80 -16.32
N PRO A 106 -9.13 -12.23 -17.30
CA PRO A 106 -10.43 -12.13 -17.92
C PRO A 106 -10.71 -13.31 -18.74
N LEU A 107 -10.50 -13.80 -18.47
CA LEU A 107 -10.49 -14.34 -19.02
C LEU A 107 -11.31 -14.90 -19.29
N GLY A 108 -11.61 -14.84 -19.49
CA GLY A 108 -12.17 -15.08 -19.64
C GLY A 108 -12.85 -15.54 -19.55
N GLY A 109 -13.16 -15.90 -19.54
CA GLY A 109 -13.72 -16.18 -19.21
C GLY A 109 -14.47 -16.50 -19.18
N PRO A 110 -14.88 -16.94 -19.26
CA PRO A 110 -15.64 -17.16 -18.92
C PRO A 110 -16.30 -17.39 -18.54
N ALA A 111 -16.25 -17.58 -18.60
CA ALA A 111 -16.74 -17.72 -18.05
C ALA A 111 -17.48 -17.75 -17.84
N ASP A 112 -17.39 -17.86 -18.04
CA ASP A 112 -17.99 -17.85 -17.69
C ASP A 112 -18.66 -17.92 -17.45
N GLY A 113 -18.55 -18.06 -17.90
CA GLY A 113 -19.13 -18.20 -17.50
C GLY A 113 -19.69 -18.43 -17.33
N SER A 114 -19.57 -18.67 -17.54
CA SER A 114 -20.06 -18.88 -17.15
C SER A 114 -20.59 -19.02 -16.80
N VAL A 115 -20.33 -19.28 -17.17
CA VAL A 115 -20.82 -19.33 -16.56
C VAL A 115 -21.44 -19.18 -16.34
N GLY A 116 -21.41 -19.27 -16.64
CA GLY A 116 -21.95 -19.09 -16.19
C GLY A 116 -22.47 -18.93 -16.15
N SER A 117 -22.35 -19.22 -16.38
CA SER A 117 -22.82 -18.98 -15.99
C SER A 117 -23.29 -18.80 -15.72
#